data_8ce744ca44a6e9285a2a7d759d6fbcab
#
_entry.id   8ce744ca44a6e9285a2a7d759d6fbcab
#
_cell.length_a   1.000
_cell.length_b   1.000
_cell.length_c   1.000
_cell.angle_alpha   90.00
_cell.angle_beta   90.00
_cell.angle_gamma   90.00
#
_symmetry.space_group_name_H-M   'P 1'
#
loop_
_entity.id
_entity.type
_entity.pdbx_description
1 polymer ?
#
loop_
_entity_poly.entity_id
_entity_poly.type
_entity_poly.pdbx_seq_one_letter_code
_entity_poly.pdbx_strand_id
1 'polypeptide(L)'
;GKKVKLSLLAADTDQGKRIAEYVQSQLQENLPGLEITISSQPSNNVNQSRREKNYELSLSGWIAGSSELDSYFNLYAGESSYNYGNYHNAKYDQLVEDARTINANNPEKQFAEYKEAEDILLNQDAAQVPLYQSASNYLINPKLKGISYHLYGDYFHLRNAYLTE
;
A
#
# COMPACT_ATOMS: atom_id res chain seq x y z
N GLY A 1 -10.19 -2.25 -32.19
CA GLY A 1 -9.15 -2.49 -31.21
C GLY A 1 -9.40 -3.77 -30.44
N LYS A 2 -8.37 -4.39 -29.86
CA LYS A 2 -8.57 -5.55 -28.98
C LYS A 2 -9.30 -5.10 -27.72
N LYS A 3 -10.30 -5.88 -27.28
CA LYS A 3 -10.90 -5.71 -25.96
C LYS A 3 -10.01 -6.39 -24.92
N VAL A 4 -9.74 -5.68 -23.83
CA VAL A 4 -9.00 -6.18 -22.68
C VAL A 4 -9.98 -6.36 -21.52
N LYS A 5 -10.01 -7.54 -20.93
CA LYS A 5 -10.84 -7.83 -19.76
C LYS A 5 -9.93 -8.13 -18.59
N LEU A 6 -10.14 -7.44 -17.47
CA LEU A 6 -9.40 -7.63 -16.22
C LEU A 6 -10.35 -7.73 -15.04
N SER A 7 -9.92 -8.44 -14.00
CA SER A 7 -10.59 -8.48 -12.71
C SER A 7 -9.89 -7.56 -11.71
N LEU A 8 -10.67 -6.82 -10.92
CA LEU A 8 -10.20 -5.99 -9.82
C LEU A 8 -10.63 -6.61 -8.49
N LEU A 9 -9.68 -7.19 -7.78
CA LEU A 9 -9.88 -7.77 -6.46
C LEU A 9 -10.01 -6.66 -5.41
N ALA A 10 -11.09 -6.66 -4.64
CA ALA A 10 -11.36 -5.68 -3.60
C ALA A 10 -12.03 -6.30 -2.38
N ALA A 11 -11.86 -5.69 -1.22
CA ALA A 11 -12.60 -6.09 -0.02
C ALA A 11 -14.09 -5.71 -0.14
N ASP A 12 -14.97 -6.55 0.42
CA ASP A 12 -16.43 -6.37 0.40
C ASP A 12 -16.96 -5.36 1.43
N THR A 13 -16.04 -4.55 1.99
CA THR A 13 -16.37 -3.42 2.86
C THR A 13 -16.99 -2.28 2.05
N ASP A 14 -17.79 -1.42 2.69
CA ASP A 14 -18.39 -0.25 2.03
C ASP A 14 -17.35 0.66 1.38
N GLN A 15 -16.19 0.83 2.02
CA GLN A 15 -15.08 1.62 1.47
C GLN A 15 -14.45 0.90 0.27
N GLY A 16 -14.18 -0.40 0.38
CA GLY A 16 -13.60 -1.20 -0.70
C GLY A 16 -14.45 -1.18 -1.95
N LYS A 17 -15.76 -1.38 -1.81
CA LYS A 17 -16.72 -1.32 -2.92
C LYS A 17 -16.72 0.04 -3.61
N ARG A 18 -16.87 1.13 -2.85
CA ARG A 18 -16.89 2.49 -3.43
C ARG A 18 -15.62 2.82 -4.20
N ILE A 19 -14.45 2.45 -3.67
CA ILE A 19 -13.18 2.68 -4.35
C ILE A 19 -13.08 1.83 -5.62
N ALA A 20 -13.46 0.55 -5.54
CA ALA A 20 -13.43 -0.35 -6.68
C ALA A 20 -14.33 0.13 -7.82
N GLU A 21 -15.56 0.54 -7.51
CA GLU A 21 -16.52 1.10 -8.47
C GLU A 21 -16.00 2.40 -9.11
N TYR A 22 -15.41 3.27 -8.31
CA TYR A 22 -14.82 4.51 -8.82
C TYR A 22 -13.64 4.23 -9.77
N VAL A 23 -12.71 3.35 -9.38
CA VAL A 23 -11.56 2.96 -10.20
C VAL A 23 -12.02 2.28 -11.50
N GLN A 24 -12.99 1.35 -11.42
CA GLN A 24 -13.59 0.70 -12.57
C GLN A 24 -14.17 1.72 -13.55
N SER A 25 -15.00 2.65 -13.05
CA SER A 25 -15.64 3.68 -13.87
C SER A 25 -14.60 4.54 -14.57
N GLN A 26 -13.61 5.05 -13.83
CA GLN A 26 -12.58 5.93 -14.40
C GLN A 26 -11.72 5.21 -15.45
N LEU A 27 -11.34 3.97 -15.20
CA LEU A 27 -10.55 3.20 -16.16
C LEU A 27 -11.34 2.89 -17.44
N GLN A 28 -12.59 2.47 -17.32
CA GLN A 28 -13.43 2.15 -18.50
C GLN A 28 -13.84 3.38 -19.31
N GLU A 29 -14.05 4.52 -18.63
CA GLU A 29 -14.38 5.78 -19.27
C GLU A 29 -13.20 6.36 -20.08
N ASN A 30 -11.98 6.26 -19.55
CA ASN A 30 -10.79 6.88 -20.13
C ASN A 30 -9.98 5.92 -21.03
N LEU A 31 -10.21 4.61 -20.96
CA LEU A 31 -9.49 3.59 -21.73
C LEU A 31 -10.47 2.78 -22.58
N PRO A 32 -10.84 3.28 -23.78
CA PRO A 32 -11.78 2.58 -24.65
C PRO A 32 -11.31 1.16 -25.01
N GLY A 33 -12.17 0.18 -24.72
CA GLY A 33 -11.88 -1.25 -24.94
C GLY A 33 -11.38 -2.00 -23.71
N LEU A 34 -11.21 -1.33 -22.57
CA LEU A 34 -10.98 -1.97 -21.28
C LEU A 34 -12.32 -2.30 -20.61
N GLU A 35 -12.45 -3.52 -20.11
CA GLU A 35 -13.58 -4.01 -19.33
C GLU A 35 -13.04 -4.52 -17.97
N ILE A 36 -13.46 -3.92 -16.89
CA ILE A 36 -13.08 -4.31 -15.53
C ILE A 36 -14.25 -5.02 -14.85
N THR A 37 -14.00 -6.19 -14.29
CA THR A 37 -14.95 -6.91 -13.42
C THR A 37 -14.49 -6.82 -11.97
N ILE A 38 -15.34 -6.33 -11.07
CA ILE A 38 -14.99 -6.26 -9.64
C ILE A 38 -15.21 -7.62 -9.00
N SER A 39 -14.14 -8.18 -8.39
CA SER A 39 -14.15 -9.36 -7.54
C SER A 39 -14.18 -8.91 -6.08
N SER A 40 -15.39 -8.76 -5.52
CA SER A 40 -15.58 -8.32 -4.13
C SER A 40 -15.58 -9.53 -3.20
N GLN A 41 -14.69 -9.55 -2.20
CA GLN A 41 -14.49 -10.69 -1.29
C GLN A 41 -14.28 -10.22 0.16
N PRO A 42 -14.56 -11.07 1.16
CA PRO A 42 -14.14 -10.80 2.55
C PRO A 42 -12.64 -10.50 2.65
N SER A 43 -12.27 -9.57 3.51
CA SER A 43 -10.87 -9.09 3.61
C SER A 43 -9.83 -10.21 3.79
N ASN A 44 -10.18 -11.28 4.53
CA ASN A 44 -9.29 -12.43 4.69
C ASN A 44 -9.07 -13.18 3.38
N ASN A 45 -10.10 -13.31 2.55
CA ASN A 45 -10.01 -13.96 1.24
C ASN A 45 -9.20 -13.12 0.26
N VAL A 46 -9.37 -11.79 0.29
CA VAL A 46 -8.53 -10.86 -0.49
C VAL A 46 -7.06 -11.05 -0.13
N ASN A 47 -6.73 -11.09 1.15
CA ASN A 47 -5.36 -11.30 1.61
C ASN A 47 -4.82 -12.68 1.19
N GLN A 48 -5.64 -13.73 1.23
CA GLN A 48 -5.26 -15.06 0.76
C GLN A 48 -5.01 -15.04 -0.75
N SER A 49 -5.93 -14.53 -1.56
CA SER A 49 -5.78 -14.43 -3.02
C SER A 49 -4.51 -13.67 -3.41
N ARG A 50 -4.17 -12.60 -2.67
CA ARG A 50 -2.93 -11.84 -2.90
C ARG A 50 -1.67 -12.67 -2.59
N ARG A 51 -1.64 -13.39 -1.47
CA ARG A 51 -0.52 -14.29 -1.12
C ARG A 51 -0.34 -15.41 -2.14
N GLU A 52 -1.44 -15.94 -2.65
CA GLU A 52 -1.46 -16.98 -3.68
C GLU A 52 -1.21 -16.42 -5.09
N LYS A 53 -1.06 -15.08 -5.23
CA LYS A 53 -0.88 -14.39 -6.52
C LYS A 53 -2.03 -14.66 -7.51
N ASN A 54 -3.22 -14.91 -6.98
CA ASN A 54 -4.44 -15.24 -7.74
C ASN A 54 -5.30 -13.99 -7.94
N TYR A 55 -4.80 -13.02 -8.69
CA TYR A 55 -5.50 -11.80 -9.08
C TYR A 55 -4.80 -11.13 -10.27
N GLU A 56 -5.51 -10.27 -10.99
CA GLU A 56 -4.93 -9.45 -12.08
C GLU A 56 -4.67 -8.03 -11.59
N LEU A 57 -5.68 -7.39 -10.99
CA LEU A 57 -5.55 -6.11 -10.29
C LEU A 57 -6.05 -6.27 -8.86
N SER A 58 -5.43 -5.62 -7.89
CA SER A 58 -5.88 -5.67 -6.50
C SER A 58 -5.85 -4.30 -5.85
N LEU A 59 -6.97 -3.92 -5.23
CA LEU A 59 -7.01 -2.80 -4.29
C LEU A 59 -6.43 -3.24 -2.95
N SER A 60 -5.46 -2.49 -2.47
CA SER A 60 -4.85 -2.76 -1.17
C SER A 60 -4.34 -1.49 -0.51
N GLY A 61 -3.99 -1.59 0.76
CA GLY A 61 -3.34 -0.53 1.52
C GLY A 61 -2.22 -1.09 2.37
N TRP A 62 -1.36 -0.21 2.83
CA TRP A 62 -0.28 -0.53 3.75
C TRP A 62 -0.19 0.53 4.85
N ILE A 63 0.04 0.09 6.07
CA ILE A 63 0.35 0.94 7.21
C ILE A 63 1.77 0.58 7.62
N ALA A 64 2.70 1.55 7.51
CA ALA A 64 4.07 1.34 7.92
C ALA A 64 4.17 1.10 9.42
N GLY A 65 5.01 0.16 9.83
CA GLY A 65 5.31 -0.10 11.24
C GLY A 65 6.28 0.90 11.87
N SER A 66 6.99 1.66 11.03
CA SER A 66 7.97 2.67 11.44
C SER A 66 8.03 3.83 10.46
N SER A 67 8.83 4.87 10.78
CA SER A 67 9.12 6.01 9.89
C SER A 67 10.15 5.69 8.81
N GLU A 68 10.75 4.51 8.84
CA GLU A 68 11.76 4.11 7.85
C GLU A 68 11.14 3.90 6.48
N LEU A 69 11.77 4.44 5.44
CA LEU A 69 11.31 4.30 4.05
C LEU A 69 11.29 2.83 3.62
N ASP A 70 12.19 2.01 4.14
CA ASP A 70 12.22 0.56 3.92
C ASP A 70 10.88 -0.13 4.23
N SER A 71 10.11 0.40 5.17
CA SER A 71 8.75 -0.10 5.48
C SER A 71 7.80 -0.11 4.29
N TYR A 72 8.07 0.68 3.25
CA TYR A 72 7.31 0.74 2.01
C TYR A 72 8.02 0.05 0.85
N PHE A 73 9.31 0.34 0.67
CA PHE A 73 10.06 -0.15 -0.49
C PHE A 73 10.32 -1.65 -0.44
N ASN A 74 10.58 -2.19 0.75
CA ASN A 74 10.76 -3.64 0.90
C ASN A 74 9.51 -4.47 0.53
N LEU A 75 8.33 -3.87 0.41
CA LEU A 75 7.12 -4.57 -0.03
C LEU A 75 7.22 -5.13 -1.45
N TYR A 76 8.03 -4.53 -2.29
CA TYR A 76 8.18 -4.87 -3.71
C TYR A 76 9.55 -5.48 -4.04
N ALA A 77 10.47 -5.57 -3.07
CA ALA A 77 11.74 -6.25 -3.27
C ALA A 77 11.54 -7.73 -3.59
N GLY A 78 12.32 -8.27 -4.53
CA GLY A 78 12.12 -9.59 -5.09
C GLY A 78 12.00 -10.72 -4.06
N GLU A 79 12.81 -10.67 -3.00
CA GLU A 79 12.85 -11.66 -1.91
C GLU A 79 11.81 -11.40 -0.79
N SER A 80 11.06 -10.32 -0.87
CA SER A 80 10.10 -9.97 0.18
C SER A 80 8.90 -10.90 0.21
N SER A 81 8.54 -11.38 1.40
CA SER A 81 7.31 -12.15 1.62
C SER A 81 6.03 -11.34 1.39
N TYR A 82 6.14 -10.03 1.30
CA TYR A 82 5.05 -9.10 1.00
C TYR A 82 4.93 -8.75 -0.49
N ASN A 83 5.87 -9.22 -1.33
CA ASN A 83 5.82 -9.02 -2.77
C ASN A 83 4.73 -9.90 -3.41
N TYR A 84 3.49 -9.56 -3.13
CA TYR A 84 2.33 -10.34 -3.61
C TYR A 84 2.12 -10.21 -5.11
N GLY A 85 2.58 -9.11 -5.72
CA GLY A 85 2.53 -8.89 -7.17
C GLY A 85 3.58 -9.67 -7.97
N ASN A 86 4.48 -10.37 -7.29
CA ASN A 86 5.61 -11.05 -7.94
C ASN A 86 6.43 -10.10 -8.83
N TYR A 87 6.59 -8.88 -8.37
CA TYR A 87 7.37 -7.86 -9.06
C TYR A 87 8.86 -8.21 -9.01
N HIS A 88 9.55 -8.10 -10.11
CA HIS A 88 10.98 -8.35 -10.23
C HIS A 88 11.64 -7.30 -11.11
N ASN A 89 12.50 -6.51 -10.52
CA ASN A 89 13.37 -5.57 -11.21
C ASN A 89 14.71 -5.51 -10.48
N ALA A 90 15.77 -6.05 -11.08
CA ALA A 90 17.09 -6.15 -10.45
C ALA A 90 17.67 -4.79 -10.04
N LYS A 91 17.36 -3.71 -10.79
CA LYS A 91 17.80 -2.36 -10.45
C LYS A 91 17.06 -1.84 -9.21
N TYR A 92 15.75 -2.08 -9.13
CA TYR A 92 14.94 -1.76 -7.96
C TYR A 92 15.46 -2.48 -6.71
N ASP A 93 15.65 -3.80 -6.82
CA ASP A 93 16.13 -4.64 -5.72
C ASP A 93 17.50 -4.16 -5.22
N GLN A 94 18.42 -3.82 -6.13
CA GLN A 94 19.75 -3.31 -5.77
C GLN A 94 19.67 -1.96 -5.05
N LEU A 95 18.85 -1.02 -5.55
CA LEU A 95 18.68 0.31 -4.92
C LEU A 95 18.13 0.19 -3.50
N VAL A 96 17.10 -0.66 -3.31
CA VAL A 96 16.51 -0.89 -1.98
C VAL A 96 17.52 -1.55 -1.04
N GLU A 97 18.30 -2.52 -1.53
CA GLU A 97 19.33 -3.19 -0.74
C GLU A 97 20.46 -2.23 -0.35
N ASP A 98 20.97 -1.42 -1.28
CA ASP A 98 22.04 -0.45 -1.02
C ASP A 98 21.58 0.62 -0.02
N ALA A 99 20.35 1.14 -0.17
CA ALA A 99 19.77 2.12 0.74
C ALA A 99 19.72 1.62 2.19
N ARG A 100 19.35 0.36 2.40
CA ARG A 100 19.22 -0.21 3.74
C ARG A 100 20.52 -0.77 4.33
N THR A 101 21.56 -0.99 3.51
CA THR A 101 22.83 -1.60 3.96
C THR A 101 24.02 -0.65 3.79
N ILE A 102 24.55 -0.52 2.59
CA ILE A 102 25.78 0.22 2.30
C ILE A 102 25.61 1.72 2.62
N ASN A 103 24.44 2.28 2.33
CA ASN A 103 24.13 3.68 2.50
C ASN A 103 23.19 3.97 3.71
N ALA A 104 22.95 3.00 4.58
CA ALA A 104 22.08 3.13 5.75
C ALA A 104 22.44 4.30 6.69
N ASN A 105 23.73 4.65 6.76
CA ASN A 105 24.24 5.77 7.56
C ASN A 105 24.50 7.05 6.74
N ASN A 106 24.05 7.11 5.50
CA ASN A 106 24.16 8.27 4.62
C ASN A 106 22.76 8.69 4.12
N PRO A 107 22.03 9.57 4.84
CA PRO A 107 20.65 9.93 4.52
C PRO A 107 20.46 10.50 3.11
N GLU A 108 21.43 11.23 2.59
CA GLU A 108 21.33 11.82 1.24
C GLU A 108 21.36 10.74 0.15
N LYS A 109 22.28 9.79 0.27
CA LYS A 109 22.37 8.67 -0.68
C LYS A 109 21.18 7.74 -0.54
N GLN A 110 20.83 7.37 0.70
CA GLN A 110 19.67 6.54 0.98
C GLN A 110 18.39 7.12 0.36
N PHE A 111 18.16 8.43 0.55
CA PHE A 111 17.01 9.10 -0.04
C PHE A 111 17.05 9.12 -1.57
N ALA A 112 18.21 9.34 -2.17
CA ALA A 112 18.37 9.32 -3.63
C ALA A 112 18.07 7.94 -4.23
N GLU A 113 18.53 6.87 -3.58
CA GLU A 113 18.26 5.49 -3.99
C GLU A 113 16.78 5.12 -3.88
N TYR A 114 16.12 5.44 -2.77
CA TYR A 114 14.68 5.22 -2.64
C TYR A 114 13.88 6.03 -3.66
N LYS A 115 14.27 7.27 -3.95
CA LYS A 115 13.63 8.09 -4.98
C LYS A 115 13.76 7.48 -6.37
N GLU A 116 14.93 6.94 -6.72
CA GLU A 116 15.13 6.25 -7.99
C GLU A 116 14.32 4.94 -8.04
N ALA A 117 14.29 4.19 -6.95
CA ALA A 117 13.48 2.97 -6.82
C ALA A 117 11.98 3.28 -6.97
N GLU A 118 11.48 4.37 -6.38
CA GLU A 118 10.10 4.82 -6.53
C GLU A 118 9.77 5.14 -7.99
N ASP A 119 10.65 5.85 -8.68
CA ASP A 119 10.46 6.18 -10.10
C ASP A 119 10.37 4.92 -10.97
N ILE A 120 11.21 3.93 -10.71
CA ILE A 120 11.16 2.62 -11.39
C ILE A 120 9.81 1.94 -11.13
N LEU A 121 9.40 1.82 -9.86
CA LEU A 121 8.19 1.12 -9.46
C LEU A 121 6.91 1.75 -10.01
N LEU A 122 6.81 3.08 -9.94
CA LEU A 122 5.57 3.81 -10.24
C LEU A 122 5.49 4.28 -11.70
N ASN A 123 6.60 4.77 -12.26
CA ASN A 123 6.57 5.44 -13.56
C ASN A 123 7.11 4.57 -14.70
N GLN A 124 8.17 3.80 -14.47
CA GLN A 124 8.77 2.99 -15.53
C GLN A 124 8.05 1.65 -15.70
N ASP A 125 7.84 0.93 -14.59
CA ASP A 125 7.23 -0.41 -14.60
C ASP A 125 5.72 -0.37 -14.29
N ALA A 126 5.22 0.72 -13.70
CA ALA A 126 3.82 0.89 -13.29
C ALA A 126 3.28 -0.30 -12.47
N ALA A 127 4.13 -0.88 -11.62
CA ALA A 127 3.78 -2.06 -10.83
C ALA A 127 2.81 -1.71 -9.69
N GLN A 128 2.74 -0.44 -9.30
CA GLN A 128 1.80 0.10 -8.33
C GLN A 128 1.26 1.45 -8.79
N VAL A 129 -0.01 1.71 -8.48
CA VAL A 129 -0.66 3.01 -8.66
C VAL A 129 -1.13 3.52 -7.30
N PRO A 130 -0.46 4.51 -6.69
CA PRO A 130 -0.92 5.15 -5.47
C PRO A 130 -2.22 5.91 -5.73
N LEU A 131 -3.27 5.65 -4.94
CA LEU A 131 -4.57 6.31 -5.09
C LEU A 131 -4.72 7.47 -4.10
N TYR A 132 -4.48 7.21 -2.83
CA TYR A 132 -4.58 8.22 -1.76
C TYR A 132 -3.92 7.73 -0.47
N GLN A 133 -3.65 8.65 0.42
CA GLN A 133 -3.28 8.37 1.81
C GLN A 133 -4.50 8.60 2.70
N SER A 134 -4.87 7.58 3.49
CA SER A 134 -5.98 7.71 4.43
C SER A 134 -5.59 8.54 5.65
N ALA A 135 -6.58 9.27 6.20
CA ALA A 135 -6.45 9.95 7.49
C ALA A 135 -7.37 9.28 8.53
N SER A 136 -6.94 9.28 9.78
CA SER A 136 -7.76 8.83 10.89
C SER A 136 -8.30 10.02 11.69
N ASN A 137 -9.60 10.01 11.95
CA ASN A 137 -10.26 11.02 12.78
C ASN A 137 -10.72 10.37 14.08
N TYR A 138 -10.49 11.03 15.20
CA TYR A 138 -10.82 10.51 16.52
C TYR A 138 -11.74 11.46 17.27
N LEU A 139 -12.78 10.90 17.87
CA LEU A 139 -13.58 11.57 18.89
C LEU A 139 -13.11 11.06 20.26
N ILE A 140 -12.57 11.95 21.08
CA ILE A 140 -11.99 11.60 22.37
C ILE A 140 -12.73 12.32 23.47
N ASN A 141 -13.18 11.58 24.46
CA ASN A 141 -13.77 12.16 25.65
C ASN A 141 -12.73 13.10 26.30
N PRO A 142 -13.05 14.39 26.54
CA PRO A 142 -12.13 15.36 27.11
C PRO A 142 -11.64 15.00 28.51
N LYS A 143 -12.34 14.13 29.22
CA LYS A 143 -11.92 13.58 30.53
C LYS A 143 -10.88 12.46 30.41
N LEU A 144 -10.70 11.87 29.22
CA LEU A 144 -9.68 10.84 29.00
C LEU A 144 -8.32 11.50 28.75
N LYS A 145 -7.37 11.22 29.62
CA LYS A 145 -6.01 11.76 29.62
C LYS A 145 -4.97 10.65 29.49
N GLY A 146 -3.71 11.01 29.22
CA GLY A 146 -2.60 10.06 29.19
C GLY A 146 -2.55 9.17 27.94
N ILE A 147 -3.28 9.50 26.88
CA ILE A 147 -3.16 8.82 25.59
C ILE A 147 -1.91 9.32 24.87
N SER A 148 -1.10 8.39 24.35
CA SER A 148 -0.02 8.69 23.40
C SER A 148 -0.46 8.36 21.99
N TYR A 149 -0.20 9.26 21.03
CA TYR A 149 -0.52 9.09 19.62
C TYR A 149 0.75 8.80 18.82
N HIS A 150 0.62 7.96 17.83
CA HIS A 150 1.70 7.57 16.95
C HIS A 150 1.29 7.75 15.48
N LEU A 151 2.26 8.10 14.64
CA LEU A 151 2.05 8.24 13.19
C LEU A 151 2.19 6.90 12.46
N TYR A 152 2.84 5.93 13.10
CA TYR A 152 3.16 4.62 12.54
C TYR A 152 2.80 3.51 13.52
N GLY A 153 2.55 2.31 13.00
CA GLY A 153 2.15 1.18 13.83
C GLY A 153 0.76 1.36 14.45
N ASP A 154 0.65 1.06 15.72
CA ASP A 154 -0.57 1.33 16.48
C ASP A 154 -0.75 2.82 16.68
N TYR A 155 -1.85 3.37 16.19
CA TYR A 155 -2.12 4.81 16.17
C TYR A 155 -2.17 5.46 17.55
N PHE A 156 -2.43 4.69 18.60
CA PHE A 156 -2.46 5.20 19.99
C PHE A 156 -2.16 4.11 21.02
N HIS A 157 -1.60 4.52 22.15
CA HIS A 157 -1.40 3.68 23.32
C HIS A 157 -2.21 4.19 24.50
N LEU A 158 -2.89 3.26 25.20
CA LEU A 158 -3.71 3.52 26.38
C LEU A 158 -3.01 3.13 27.69
N ARG A 159 -1.73 2.76 27.65
CA ARG A 159 -0.99 2.26 28.82
C ARG A 159 -1.05 3.21 30.03
N ASN A 160 -1.03 4.51 29.78
CA ASN A 160 -1.05 5.55 30.79
C ASN A 160 -2.39 6.31 30.81
N ALA A 161 -3.41 5.79 30.14
CA ALA A 161 -4.70 6.45 30.04
C ALA A 161 -5.47 6.39 31.36
N TYR A 162 -6.10 7.49 31.73
CA TYR A 162 -6.96 7.61 32.91
C TYR A 162 -8.09 8.59 32.63
N LEU A 163 -9.15 8.48 33.44
CA LEU A 163 -10.27 9.43 33.42
C LEU A 163 -10.11 10.45 34.56
N THR A 164 -10.30 11.73 34.22
CA THR A 164 -10.46 12.79 35.19
C THR A 164 -11.92 12.90 35.65
N GLU A 165 -12.17 13.41 36.83
CA GLU A 165 -13.51 13.68 37.36
C GLU A 165 -14.27 14.73 36.54
#